data_0aa5d966302db812cd0346fff1a7d20b
#
_entry.id   0aa5d966302db812cd0346fff1a7d20b
#
_cell.length_a   1.000
_cell.length_b   1.000
_cell.length_c   1.000
_cell.angle_alpha   90.00
_cell.angle_beta   90.00
_cell.angle_gamma   90.00
#
_symmetry.space_group_name_H-M   'P 1'
#
loop_
_entity.id
_entity.type
_entity.pdbx_description
1 polymer ?
#
loop_
_entity_poly.entity_id
_entity_poly.type
_entity_poly.pdbx_seq_one_letter_code
_entity_poly.pdbx_strand_id
1 'polypeptide(L)'
;MSVIVIAMSSPHSLVNSRLLEILACPKDKGNLFYVADEEMLYNPRLQMRYEVRQGIPVMLIDEATIVNQVEHERIMAKVAQLNLKPTF
;
A
#
# COMPACT_ATOMS: atom_id res chain seq x y z
N MET A 1 7.43 11.33 13.66
CA MET A 1 7.03 10.34 13.95
C MET A 1 7.14 9.29 13.05
N SER A 2 7.44 8.36 13.38
CA SER A 2 7.88 7.40 12.52
C SER A 2 6.81 6.49 12.14
N VAL A 3 6.83 6.12 10.96
CA VAL A 3 6.08 5.05 10.46
C VAL A 3 7.01 3.92 10.28
N ILE A 4 6.54 2.77 10.52
CA ILE A 4 7.38 1.63 10.43
C ILE A 4 7.65 1.31 8.99
N VAL A 5 8.90 1.35 8.67
CA VAL A 5 9.38 0.87 7.41
C VAL A 5 9.99 -0.47 7.69
N ILE A 6 9.39 -1.49 7.20
CA ILE A 6 9.83 -2.80 7.53
C ILE A 6 10.60 -3.39 6.40
N ALA A 7 11.84 -3.58 6.65
CA ALA A 7 12.70 -4.20 5.69
C ALA A 7 12.77 -5.68 5.97
N MET A 8 11.63 -6.32 6.03
CA MET A 8 11.66 -7.73 6.26
C MET A 8 11.68 -8.43 4.98
N SER A 9 12.67 -9.20 4.76
CA SER A 9 12.67 -10.01 3.59
C SER A 9 11.86 -11.25 3.87
N SER A 10 11.09 -11.62 2.90
CA SER A 10 10.34 -12.85 2.94
C SER A 10 10.77 -13.70 1.76
N PRO A 11 10.83 -15.01 1.91
CA PRO A 11 11.12 -15.85 0.77
C PRO A 11 10.01 -15.82 -0.27
N HIS A 12 8.87 -15.25 0.09
CA HIS A 12 7.75 -15.14 -0.83
C HIS A 12 7.63 -13.72 -1.30
N SER A 13 7.02 -13.53 -2.45
CA SER A 13 6.83 -12.21 -3.00
C SER A 13 5.66 -11.47 -2.33
N LEU A 14 4.90 -12.13 -1.49
CA LEU A 14 3.74 -11.52 -0.84
C LEU A 14 4.17 -10.85 0.46
N VAL A 15 3.51 -9.74 0.75
CA VAL A 15 3.71 -9.05 2.01
C VAL A 15 3.14 -9.91 3.14
N ASN A 16 3.88 -10.00 4.23
CA ASN A 16 3.44 -10.76 5.38
C ASN A 16 2.15 -10.14 5.93
N SER A 17 1.13 -10.96 6.18
CA SER A 17 -0.16 -10.45 6.61
C SER A 17 -0.12 -9.76 7.96
N ARG A 18 0.79 -10.14 8.83
CA ARG A 18 0.94 -9.46 10.12
C ARG A 18 1.48 -8.05 9.94
N LEU A 19 2.33 -7.86 8.94
CA LEU A 19 2.83 -6.52 8.63
C LEU A 19 1.71 -5.65 8.11
N LEU A 20 0.83 -6.23 7.30
CA LEU A 20 -0.28 -5.47 6.75
C LEU A 20 -1.17 -4.88 7.83
N GLU A 21 -1.27 -5.56 8.97
CA GLU A 21 -2.13 -5.10 10.06
C GLU A 21 -1.59 -3.85 10.75
N ILE A 22 -0.32 -3.50 10.53
CA ILE A 22 0.28 -2.35 11.19
C ILE A 22 0.85 -1.34 10.23
N LEU A 23 0.76 -1.59 8.92
CA LEU A 23 1.29 -0.65 7.95
C LEU A 23 0.38 0.55 7.81
N ALA A 24 0.98 1.71 7.83
CA ALA A 24 0.26 2.96 7.66
C ALA A 24 1.00 3.82 6.64
N CYS A 25 0.27 4.72 6.00
CA CYS A 25 0.88 5.68 5.09
C CYS A 25 1.83 6.57 5.87
N PRO A 26 3.07 6.73 5.43
CA PRO A 26 4.01 7.58 6.17
C PRO A 26 3.64 9.05 6.16
N LYS A 27 2.79 9.49 5.24
CA LYS A 27 2.45 10.90 5.16
C LYS A 27 1.28 11.27 6.07
N ASP A 28 0.17 10.53 6.02
CA ASP A 28 -1.00 10.87 6.84
C ASP A 28 -1.26 9.86 7.95
N LYS A 29 -0.45 8.80 8.02
CA LYS A 29 -0.53 7.77 9.06
C LYS A 29 -1.85 7.02 9.07
N GLY A 30 -2.54 7.05 7.96
CA GLY A 30 -3.79 6.33 7.81
C GLY A 30 -3.59 4.98 7.16
N ASN A 31 -4.69 4.23 7.06
CA ASN A 31 -4.62 2.90 6.52
C ASN A 31 -4.42 2.89 5.00
N LEU A 32 -4.08 1.71 4.49
CA LEU A 32 -3.77 1.51 3.09
C LEU A 32 -4.52 0.28 2.59
N PHE A 33 -4.67 0.19 1.26
CA PHE A 33 -5.18 -1.02 0.63
C PHE A 33 -4.02 -1.72 -0.06
N TYR A 34 -3.88 -3.01 0.22
CA TYR A 34 -2.85 -3.80 -0.43
C TYR A 34 -3.45 -4.46 -1.69
N VAL A 35 -3.01 -3.98 -2.84
CA VAL A 35 -3.44 -4.52 -4.13
C VAL A 35 -2.34 -5.46 -4.59
N ALA A 36 -2.47 -6.72 -4.20
CA ALA A 36 -1.38 -7.67 -4.33
C ALA A 36 -1.00 -7.96 -5.77
N ASP A 37 -1.97 -8.05 -6.66
CA ASP A 37 -1.67 -8.37 -8.05
C ASP A 37 -1.04 -7.21 -8.81
N GLU A 38 -1.03 -6.01 -8.22
CA GLU A 38 -0.30 -4.87 -8.77
C GLU A 38 0.88 -4.48 -7.91
N GLU A 39 1.14 -5.25 -6.87
CA GLU A 39 2.28 -5.06 -5.97
C GLU A 39 2.36 -3.63 -5.46
N MET A 40 1.25 -3.15 -4.90
CA MET A 40 1.22 -1.79 -4.38
C MET A 40 0.36 -1.71 -3.13
N LEU A 41 0.67 -0.68 -2.33
CA LEU A 41 -0.17 -0.25 -1.22
C LEU A 41 -0.70 1.12 -1.59
N TYR A 42 -2.01 1.31 -1.45
CA TYR A 42 -2.66 2.51 -1.95
C TYR A 42 -3.33 3.30 -0.85
N ASN A 43 -3.08 4.59 -0.84
CA ASN A 43 -3.74 5.53 0.06
C ASN A 43 -4.77 6.34 -0.75
N PRO A 44 -6.06 6.03 -0.62
CA PRO A 44 -7.07 6.74 -1.42
C PRO A 44 -7.31 8.18 -0.97
N ARG A 45 -7.00 8.50 0.27
CA ARG A 45 -7.21 9.86 0.79
C ARG A 45 -6.29 10.85 0.10
N LEU A 46 -5.05 10.45 -0.15
CA LEU A 46 -4.05 11.30 -0.78
C LEU A 46 -3.77 10.89 -2.22
N GLN A 47 -4.39 9.82 -2.69
CA GLN A 47 -4.18 9.26 -4.03
C GLN A 47 -2.71 8.94 -4.26
N MET A 48 -2.08 8.34 -3.25
CA MET A 48 -0.68 7.97 -3.29
C MET A 48 -0.54 6.46 -3.28
N ARG A 49 0.31 5.94 -4.17
CA ARG A 49 0.60 4.52 -4.20
C ARG A 49 2.05 4.28 -3.82
N TYR A 50 2.28 3.23 -3.07
CA TYR A 50 3.61 2.81 -2.65
C TYR A 50 3.87 1.43 -3.25
N GLU A 51 5.04 1.25 -3.82
CA GLU A 51 5.38 -0.03 -4.44
C GLU A 51 5.71 -1.08 -3.38
N VAL A 52 5.44 -2.32 -3.75
CA VAL A 52 5.89 -3.47 -2.99
C VAL A 52 6.86 -4.21 -3.90
N ARG A 53 8.13 -4.28 -3.51
CA ARG A 53 9.16 -4.93 -4.31
C ARG A 53 9.58 -6.22 -3.65
N GLN A 54 9.31 -7.34 -4.32
CA GLN A 54 9.70 -8.66 -3.80
C GLN A 54 9.17 -8.89 -2.38
N GLY A 55 7.93 -8.48 -2.15
CA GLY A 55 7.29 -8.64 -0.86
C GLY A 55 7.68 -7.60 0.18
N ILE A 56 8.49 -6.61 -0.19
CA ILE A 56 8.95 -5.57 0.73
C ILE A 56 8.27 -4.26 0.38
N PRO A 57 7.43 -3.71 1.27
CA PRO A 57 6.80 -2.42 1.01
C PRO A 57 7.84 -1.31 1.05
N VAL A 58 7.81 -0.46 0.03
CA VAL A 58 8.68 0.71 -0.02
C VAL A 58 7.89 1.89 0.53
N MET A 59 8.02 2.13 1.82
CA MET A 59 7.19 3.12 2.53
C MET A 59 7.93 4.43 2.68
N LEU A 60 8.39 4.97 1.55
CA LEU A 60 9.08 6.26 1.51
C LEU A 60 8.22 7.25 0.76
N ILE A 61 7.95 8.39 1.39
CA ILE A 61 7.10 9.40 0.77
C ILE A 61 7.68 9.83 -0.58
N ASP A 62 9.00 9.96 -0.65
CA ASP A 62 9.66 10.39 -1.88
C ASP A 62 9.55 9.35 -3.00
N GLU A 63 9.27 8.11 -2.65
CA GLU A 63 9.15 7.05 -3.64
C GLU A 63 7.70 6.77 -4.02
N ALA A 64 6.77 7.43 -3.36
CA ALA A 64 5.36 7.24 -3.64
C ALA A 64 4.99 7.94 -4.94
N THR A 65 4.00 7.40 -5.63
CA THR A 65 3.49 7.97 -6.86
C THR A 65 2.11 8.55 -6.60
N ILE A 66 1.91 9.81 -6.96
CA ILE A 66 0.59 10.42 -6.93
C ILE A 66 -0.13 10.03 -8.21
N VAL A 67 -1.34 9.51 -8.07
CA VAL A 67 -2.11 9.09 -9.24
C VAL A 67 -3.17 10.13 -9.55
N ASN A 68 -3.59 10.17 -10.82
CA ASN A 68 -4.63 11.08 -11.22
C ASN A 68 -6.00 10.49 -10.91
N GLN A 69 -7.05 11.27 -11.17
CA GLN A 69 -8.40 10.85 -10.81
C GLN A 69 -8.84 9.60 -11.56
N VAL A 70 -8.47 9.45 -12.81
CA VAL A 70 -8.85 8.28 -13.60
C VAL A 70 -8.23 7.02 -12.99
N GLU A 71 -6.96 7.11 -12.64
CA GLU A 71 -6.27 5.97 -12.04
C GLU A 71 -6.81 5.68 -10.65
N HIS A 72 -7.13 6.74 -9.89
CA HIS A 72 -7.75 6.57 -8.57
C HIS A 72 -9.04 5.77 -8.68
N GLU A 73 -9.89 6.14 -9.64
CA GLU A 73 -11.17 5.45 -9.81
C GLU A 73 -10.97 4.00 -10.23
N ARG A 74 -9.98 3.76 -11.08
CA ARG A 74 -9.66 2.39 -11.49
C ARG A 74 -9.23 1.54 -10.29
N ILE A 75 -8.35 2.09 -9.45
CA ILE A 75 -7.87 1.38 -8.28
C ILE A 75 -9.01 1.12 -7.30
N MET A 76 -9.83 2.13 -7.05
CA MET A 76 -10.93 1.96 -6.10
C MET A 76 -11.99 0.99 -6.62
N ALA A 77 -12.20 0.95 -7.93
CA ALA A 77 -13.09 -0.05 -8.50
C ALA A 77 -12.55 -1.46 -8.27
N LYS A 78 -11.24 -1.63 -8.40
CA LYS A 78 -10.63 -2.92 -8.13
C LYS A 78 -10.73 -3.28 -6.65
N VAL A 79 -10.52 -2.32 -5.76
CA VAL A 79 -10.67 -2.55 -4.32
C VAL A 79 -12.08 -3.05 -4.02
N ALA A 80 -13.09 -2.43 -4.61
CA ALA A 80 -14.47 -2.83 -4.39
C ALA A 80 -14.75 -4.20 -5.01
N GLN A 81 -14.26 -4.43 -6.22
CA GLN A 81 -14.52 -5.67 -6.94
C GLN A 81 -13.89 -6.86 -6.23
N LEU A 82 -12.70 -6.69 -5.70
CA LEU A 82 -11.98 -7.75 -4.99
C LEU A 82 -12.30 -7.77 -3.50
N ASN A 83 -13.12 -6.84 -3.05
CA ASN A 83 -13.51 -6.74 -1.64
C ASN A 83 -12.29 -6.66 -0.74
N LEU A 84 -11.33 -5.82 -1.12
CA LEU A 84 -10.12 -5.64 -0.35
C LEU A 84 -10.40 -4.89 0.94
N LYS A 85 -9.67 -5.23 1.98
CA LYS A 85 -9.82 -4.59 3.27
C LYS A 85 -8.61 -3.71 3.55
N PRO A 86 -8.79 -2.62 4.30
CA PRO A 86 -7.64 -1.78 4.63
C PRO A 86 -6.71 -2.49 5.60
N THR A 87 -5.52 -1.92 5.75
CA THR A 87 -4.49 -2.50 6.61
C THR A 87 -4.90 -2.54 8.08
N PHE A 88 -5.71 -1.59 8.51
CA PHE A 88 -6.22 -1.64 9.88
C PHE A 88 -7.55 -0.93 10.01
#